data_87337ea6bf96e3c84770f9d194c5b851
#
_entry.id   87337ea6bf96e3c84770f9d194c5b851
#
_cell.length_a   1.000
_cell.length_b   1.000
_cell.length_c   1.000
_cell.angle_alpha   90.00
_cell.angle_beta   90.00
_cell.angle_gamma   90.00
#
_symmetry.space_group_name_H-M   'P 1'
#
loop_
_entity.id
_entity.type
_entity.pdbx_description
1 polymer ?
#
loop_
_entity_poly.entity_id
_entity_poly.type
_entity_poly.pdbx_seq_one_letter_code
_entity_poly.pdbx_strand_id
1 'polypeptide(L)'
;LTAIDPWFLDEMSTIYEERETIQAATPDTLSRAGWRRAKRLGFADAQLAHLWGVEEATVRTARLAAGVVPTYKTVDTCAAEFEADTPYHYSTWEDETEVQPSDTPRVLILGSGPNRIGQGIEFDYCCVHASFALRDAGYDTVMVNCNPETVSTDYDTSSRLYFEPLTLEDVQSVIDAESEAGPVAGVIVSLGGQTPLKLAGDLPEELILGTSPASIDLAEDRNRWGALCARLEIPQPPGGTATTLEGAREVTERIGYPALVRPSYVLGGRAMEIVYDDDDLARAWSALALEGSLGREGGLSADRPVLVDRFLEDATEVDVDAIRDHTGEVIIGGVMEHVEEAGVHSGDSACVLPPHTLSAETLTVIEEYTTRIAEALDVKGLINVQFAVK
;
A
#
# COMPACT_ATOMS: atom_id res chain seq x y z
N LEU A 1 -30.79 -4.07 22.62
CA LEU A 1 -29.60 -4.91 22.88
C LEU A 1 -28.31 -4.10 22.75
N THR A 2 -28.19 -3.22 21.76
CA THR A 2 -26.97 -2.45 21.42
C THR A 2 -27.00 -1.00 21.86
N ALA A 3 -28.16 -0.46 22.25
CA ALA A 3 -28.42 0.94 22.51
C ALA A 3 -28.12 1.90 21.33
N ILE A 4 -28.02 1.36 20.10
CA ILE A 4 -27.90 2.16 18.87
C ILE A 4 -29.25 2.83 18.60
N ASP A 5 -29.24 4.12 18.26
CA ASP A 5 -30.45 4.85 17.89
C ASP A 5 -31.08 4.20 16.63
N PRO A 6 -32.44 3.99 16.64
CA PRO A 6 -33.14 3.38 15.53
C PRO A 6 -32.91 4.07 14.18
N TRP A 7 -32.71 5.39 14.16
CA TRP A 7 -32.45 6.14 12.94
C TRP A 7 -31.21 5.58 12.17
N PHE A 8 -30.11 5.29 12.87
CA PHE A 8 -28.93 4.69 12.23
C PHE A 8 -29.22 3.28 11.68
N LEU A 9 -30.07 2.52 12.36
CA LEU A 9 -30.45 1.19 11.91
C LEU A 9 -31.33 1.25 10.65
N ASP A 10 -32.19 2.26 10.54
CA ASP A 10 -33.02 2.48 9.36
C ASP A 10 -32.16 2.87 8.15
N GLU A 11 -31.14 3.73 8.33
CA GLU A 11 -30.18 4.07 7.27
C GLU A 11 -29.39 2.85 6.81
N MET A 12 -28.94 2.02 7.75
CA MET A 12 -28.26 0.75 7.41
C MET A 12 -29.19 -0.22 6.69
N SER A 13 -30.48 -0.27 7.07
CA SER A 13 -31.49 -1.09 6.40
C SER A 13 -31.67 -0.69 4.95
N THR A 14 -31.66 0.62 4.66
CA THR A 14 -31.76 1.14 3.29
C THR A 14 -30.62 0.59 2.39
N ILE A 15 -29.38 0.54 2.90
CA ILE A 15 -28.25 -0.03 2.15
C ILE A 15 -28.45 -1.53 1.95
N TYR A 16 -28.92 -2.25 2.97
CA TYR A 16 -29.17 -3.69 2.89
C TYR A 16 -30.27 -4.04 1.87
N GLU A 17 -31.37 -3.29 1.85
CA GLU A 17 -32.47 -3.46 0.89
C GLU A 17 -32.03 -3.18 -0.55
N GLU A 18 -31.18 -2.14 -0.75
CA GLU A 18 -30.63 -1.85 -2.07
C GLU A 18 -29.73 -2.98 -2.58
N ARG A 19 -28.97 -3.64 -1.70
CA ARG A 19 -28.18 -4.81 -2.05
C ARG A 19 -29.03 -5.92 -2.70
N GLU A 20 -30.23 -6.19 -2.19
CA GLU A 20 -31.14 -7.18 -2.77
C GLU A 20 -31.62 -6.75 -4.17
N THR A 21 -31.91 -5.46 -4.34
CA THR A 21 -32.28 -4.88 -5.65
C THR A 21 -31.14 -5.03 -6.66
N ILE A 22 -29.91 -4.73 -6.25
CA ILE A 22 -28.70 -4.86 -7.06
C ILE A 22 -28.47 -6.33 -7.46
N GLN A 23 -28.60 -7.26 -6.51
CA GLN A 23 -28.40 -8.70 -6.77
C GLN A 23 -29.42 -9.25 -7.78
N ALA A 24 -30.61 -8.68 -7.88
CA ALA A 24 -31.62 -9.08 -8.85
C ALA A 24 -31.38 -8.52 -10.26
N ALA A 25 -30.44 -7.58 -10.42
CA ALA A 25 -30.04 -6.98 -11.69
C ALA A 25 -28.71 -7.55 -12.20
N THR A 26 -28.26 -7.08 -13.35
CA THR A 26 -26.93 -7.33 -13.91
C THR A 26 -26.29 -5.99 -14.32
N PRO A 27 -24.97 -5.94 -14.56
CA PRO A 27 -24.32 -4.72 -15.05
C PRO A 27 -25.02 -4.13 -16.29
N ASP A 28 -25.48 -4.97 -17.22
CA ASP A 28 -26.13 -4.55 -18.47
C ASP A 28 -27.59 -4.09 -18.31
N THR A 29 -28.25 -4.53 -17.24
CA THR A 29 -29.69 -4.24 -17.02
C THR A 29 -29.92 -3.11 -16.03
N LEU A 30 -28.92 -2.73 -15.24
CA LEU A 30 -29.05 -1.66 -14.28
C LEU A 30 -29.15 -0.30 -15.00
N SER A 31 -30.25 0.42 -14.77
CA SER A 31 -30.45 1.74 -15.38
C SER A 31 -29.44 2.78 -14.85
N ARG A 32 -29.23 3.89 -15.58
CA ARG A 32 -28.42 5.03 -15.11
C ARG A 32 -28.84 5.50 -13.72
N ALA A 33 -30.14 5.55 -13.45
CA ALA A 33 -30.66 5.94 -12.13
C ALA A 33 -30.31 4.89 -11.05
N GLY A 34 -30.37 3.60 -11.39
CA GLY A 34 -29.98 2.50 -10.52
C GLY A 34 -28.48 2.54 -10.19
N TRP A 35 -27.62 2.73 -11.21
CA TRP A 35 -26.19 2.92 -11.01
C TRP A 35 -25.89 4.09 -10.08
N ARG A 36 -26.51 5.25 -10.35
CA ARG A 36 -26.31 6.44 -9.52
C ARG A 36 -26.78 6.24 -8.07
N ARG A 37 -27.91 5.54 -7.87
CA ARG A 37 -28.41 5.21 -6.55
C ARG A 37 -27.46 4.27 -5.80
N ALA A 38 -26.99 3.21 -6.44
CA ALA A 38 -26.01 2.28 -5.85
C ALA A 38 -24.74 3.03 -5.41
N LYS A 39 -24.19 3.88 -6.27
CA LYS A 39 -22.98 4.65 -5.95
C LYS A 39 -23.20 5.68 -4.84
N ARG A 40 -24.35 6.35 -4.81
CA ARG A 40 -24.71 7.27 -3.71
C ARG A 40 -24.89 6.59 -2.36
N LEU A 41 -25.26 5.32 -2.36
CA LEU A 41 -25.35 4.49 -1.14
C LEU A 41 -24.00 3.86 -0.75
N GLY A 42 -22.94 4.18 -1.48
CA GLY A 42 -21.57 3.76 -1.13
C GLY A 42 -21.15 2.38 -1.65
N PHE A 43 -21.88 1.78 -2.58
CA PHE A 43 -21.44 0.53 -3.20
C PHE A 43 -20.25 0.77 -4.14
N ALA A 44 -19.07 0.28 -3.76
CA ALA A 44 -17.88 0.30 -4.61
C ALA A 44 -18.03 -0.64 -5.80
N ASP A 45 -17.31 -0.36 -6.90
CA ASP A 45 -17.30 -1.23 -8.08
C ASP A 45 -16.88 -2.67 -7.72
N ALA A 46 -15.90 -2.84 -6.82
CA ALA A 46 -15.50 -4.15 -6.28
C ALA A 46 -16.61 -4.87 -5.52
N GLN A 47 -17.43 -4.15 -4.75
CA GLN A 47 -18.58 -4.76 -4.05
C GLN A 47 -19.67 -5.20 -5.04
N LEU A 48 -19.94 -4.39 -6.05
CA LEU A 48 -20.88 -4.71 -7.11
C LEU A 48 -20.40 -5.93 -7.92
N ALA A 49 -19.10 -5.97 -8.23
CA ALA A 49 -18.45 -7.11 -8.89
C ALA A 49 -18.65 -8.40 -8.08
N HIS A 50 -18.43 -8.36 -6.77
CA HIS A 50 -18.66 -9.48 -5.88
C HIS A 50 -20.13 -9.93 -5.88
N LEU A 51 -21.10 -9.01 -5.84
CA LEU A 51 -22.51 -9.32 -5.84
C LEU A 51 -22.98 -10.00 -7.14
N TRP A 52 -22.38 -9.64 -8.27
CA TRP A 52 -22.71 -10.20 -9.59
C TRP A 52 -21.81 -11.36 -10.04
N GLY A 53 -20.72 -11.63 -9.30
CA GLY A 53 -19.75 -12.66 -9.67
C GLY A 53 -18.99 -12.36 -10.95
N VAL A 54 -18.63 -11.09 -11.16
CA VAL A 54 -17.87 -10.57 -12.31
C VAL A 54 -16.61 -9.85 -11.85
N GLU A 55 -15.71 -9.54 -12.80
CA GLU A 55 -14.53 -8.72 -12.52
C GLU A 55 -14.90 -7.25 -12.31
N GLU A 56 -14.15 -6.55 -11.44
CA GLU A 56 -14.35 -5.12 -11.14
C GLU A 56 -14.27 -4.25 -12.40
N ALA A 57 -13.33 -4.54 -13.31
CA ALA A 57 -13.20 -3.85 -14.59
C ALA A 57 -14.47 -3.93 -15.46
N THR A 58 -15.24 -5.03 -15.38
CA THR A 58 -16.53 -5.19 -16.06
C THR A 58 -17.56 -4.22 -15.49
N VAL A 59 -17.62 -4.10 -14.17
CA VAL A 59 -18.52 -3.18 -13.48
C VAL A 59 -18.19 -1.73 -13.84
N ARG A 60 -16.91 -1.34 -13.76
CA ARG A 60 -16.45 -0.01 -14.16
C ARG A 60 -16.85 0.31 -15.60
N THR A 61 -16.60 -0.60 -16.54
CA THR A 61 -16.93 -0.43 -17.96
C THR A 61 -18.42 -0.20 -18.15
N ALA A 62 -19.29 -1.02 -17.54
CA ALA A 62 -20.74 -0.88 -17.63
C ALA A 62 -21.25 0.43 -17.01
N ARG A 63 -20.71 0.82 -15.87
CA ARG A 63 -21.04 2.07 -15.17
C ARG A 63 -20.68 3.29 -16.03
N LEU A 64 -19.47 3.31 -16.60
CA LEU A 64 -19.02 4.38 -17.48
C LEU A 64 -19.88 4.44 -18.76
N ALA A 65 -20.23 3.29 -19.36
CA ALA A 65 -21.13 3.23 -20.52
C ALA A 65 -22.54 3.75 -20.20
N ALA A 66 -23.01 3.61 -18.95
CA ALA A 66 -24.24 4.20 -18.47
C ALA A 66 -24.13 5.72 -18.20
N GLY A 67 -22.97 6.34 -18.39
CA GLY A 67 -22.70 7.76 -18.14
C GLY A 67 -22.75 8.12 -16.65
N VAL A 68 -22.33 7.20 -15.78
CA VAL A 68 -22.25 7.43 -14.34
C VAL A 68 -20.78 7.49 -13.92
N VAL A 69 -20.30 8.70 -13.73
CA VAL A 69 -18.94 9.04 -13.28
C VAL A 69 -19.04 9.84 -11.99
N PRO A 70 -18.06 9.77 -11.10
CA PRO A 70 -18.00 10.69 -9.97
C PRO A 70 -17.73 12.11 -10.45
N THR A 71 -18.25 13.07 -9.73
CA THR A 71 -17.92 14.50 -9.87
C THR A 71 -17.28 14.98 -8.59
N TYR A 72 -16.45 15.98 -8.64
CA TYR A 72 -15.70 16.46 -7.50
C TYR A 72 -16.13 17.87 -7.14
N LYS A 73 -16.34 18.08 -5.86
CA LYS A 73 -16.76 19.35 -5.27
C LYS A 73 -15.66 19.89 -4.37
N THR A 74 -15.54 21.22 -4.34
CA THR A 74 -14.66 21.91 -3.41
C THR A 74 -15.31 21.94 -2.02
N VAL A 75 -14.51 21.68 -0.97
CA VAL A 75 -14.99 21.80 0.41
C VAL A 75 -15.18 23.26 0.73
N ASP A 76 -16.42 23.65 1.04
CA ASP A 76 -16.74 25.00 1.50
C ASP A 76 -16.37 25.17 2.98
N THR A 77 -15.27 25.88 3.24
CA THR A 77 -14.79 26.20 4.59
C THR A 77 -15.32 27.55 5.09
N CYS A 78 -16.13 28.26 4.29
CA CYS A 78 -16.62 29.60 4.57
C CYS A 78 -18.13 29.67 4.83
N ALA A 79 -18.82 28.54 4.95
CA ALA A 79 -20.26 28.44 5.18
C ALA A 79 -21.09 29.23 4.13
N ALA A 80 -20.66 29.26 2.90
CA ALA A 80 -21.23 30.02 1.78
C ALA A 80 -21.32 31.57 2.00
N GLU A 81 -20.62 32.09 2.99
CA GLU A 81 -20.54 33.55 3.20
C GLU A 81 -19.52 34.20 2.24
N PHE A 82 -18.49 33.47 1.83
CA PHE A 82 -17.45 33.90 0.90
C PHE A 82 -17.13 32.72 -0.03
N GLU A 83 -16.46 33.02 -1.14
CA GLU A 83 -15.87 31.98 -2.01
C GLU A 83 -14.79 31.22 -1.22
N ALA A 84 -14.90 29.90 -1.17
CA ALA A 84 -13.92 29.05 -0.51
C ALA A 84 -12.71 28.83 -1.41
N ASP A 85 -11.57 29.40 -1.01
CA ASP A 85 -10.28 29.19 -1.69
C ASP A 85 -9.49 28.09 -0.96
N THR A 86 -9.90 26.83 -1.19
CA THR A 86 -9.27 25.66 -0.57
C THR A 86 -8.84 24.64 -1.63
N PRO A 87 -7.75 23.88 -1.43
CA PRO A 87 -7.36 22.81 -2.33
C PRO A 87 -8.22 21.55 -2.20
N TYR A 88 -9.15 21.50 -1.25
CA TYR A 88 -9.86 20.32 -0.80
C TYR A 88 -11.01 19.94 -1.71
N HIS A 89 -10.97 18.72 -2.24
CA HIS A 89 -12.00 18.14 -3.08
C HIS A 89 -12.51 16.82 -2.48
N TYR A 90 -13.78 16.53 -2.73
CA TYR A 90 -14.43 15.27 -2.39
C TYR A 90 -15.34 14.82 -3.52
N SER A 91 -15.51 13.52 -3.68
CA SER A 91 -16.37 12.96 -4.73
C SER A 91 -17.85 13.02 -4.37
N THR A 92 -18.65 13.21 -5.39
CA THR A 92 -20.10 13.03 -5.36
C THR A 92 -20.56 12.30 -6.63
N TRP A 93 -21.84 11.89 -6.66
CA TRP A 93 -22.45 11.26 -7.83
C TRP A 93 -23.52 12.19 -8.41
N GLU A 94 -23.07 13.38 -8.84
CA GLU A 94 -23.90 14.44 -9.40
C GLU A 94 -23.59 14.67 -10.88
N ASP A 95 -24.00 15.81 -11.44
CA ASP A 95 -23.82 16.11 -12.88
C ASP A 95 -22.72 17.15 -13.13
N GLU A 96 -22.29 17.88 -12.11
CA GLU A 96 -21.35 19.00 -12.23
C GLU A 96 -20.10 18.77 -11.39
N THR A 97 -18.92 18.96 -12.00
CA THR A 97 -17.64 18.99 -11.31
C THR A 97 -17.16 20.42 -11.09
N GLU A 98 -16.42 20.65 -10.00
CA GLU A 98 -15.76 21.91 -9.67
C GLU A 98 -14.25 21.86 -9.89
N VAL A 99 -13.72 20.78 -10.45
CA VAL A 99 -12.31 20.67 -10.83
C VAL A 99 -11.98 21.71 -11.90
N GLN A 100 -11.09 22.65 -11.56
CA GLN A 100 -10.74 23.72 -12.47
C GLN A 100 -9.71 23.28 -13.51
N PRO A 101 -9.89 23.60 -14.81
CA PRO A 101 -8.89 23.35 -15.83
C PRO A 101 -7.56 24.06 -15.54
N SER A 102 -6.45 23.44 -15.90
CA SER A 102 -5.10 24.04 -15.81
C SER A 102 -4.22 23.51 -16.93
N ASP A 103 -3.40 24.38 -17.52
CA ASP A 103 -2.41 23.99 -18.54
C ASP A 103 -1.08 23.53 -17.89
N THR A 104 -0.89 23.75 -16.59
CA THR A 104 0.30 23.31 -15.86
C THR A 104 0.28 21.78 -15.72
N PRO A 105 1.36 21.09 -16.12
CA PRO A 105 1.45 19.64 -15.92
C PRO A 105 1.35 19.27 -14.44
N ARG A 106 0.56 18.23 -14.14
CA ARG A 106 0.28 17.80 -12.78
C ARG A 106 0.87 16.44 -12.49
N VAL A 107 1.37 16.29 -11.27
CA VAL A 107 1.81 15.00 -10.72
C VAL A 107 0.89 14.63 -9.56
N LEU A 108 0.28 13.45 -9.64
CA LEU A 108 -0.49 12.89 -8.55
C LEU A 108 0.45 12.21 -7.56
N ILE A 109 0.19 12.37 -6.26
CA ILE A 109 0.90 11.72 -5.17
C ILE A 109 -0.14 10.95 -4.35
N LEU A 110 0.01 9.63 -4.29
CA LEU A 110 -0.85 8.81 -3.45
C LEU A 110 -0.30 8.79 -2.03
N GLY A 111 -1.08 9.30 -1.09
CA GLY A 111 -0.72 9.40 0.32
C GLY A 111 -0.75 8.06 1.05
N SER A 112 -0.51 8.09 2.36
CA SER A 112 -0.39 6.88 3.19
C SER A 112 -1.74 6.21 3.51
N GLY A 113 -2.85 6.92 3.31
CA GLY A 113 -4.17 6.43 3.70
C GLY A 113 -4.37 6.45 5.22
N PRO A 114 -5.21 5.56 5.76
CA PRO A 114 -5.48 5.51 7.19
C PRO A 114 -4.26 5.00 7.95
N ASN A 115 -4.05 5.55 9.15
CA ASN A 115 -2.98 5.09 10.05
C ASN A 115 -3.13 3.60 10.35
N ARG A 116 -2.02 2.88 10.32
CA ARG A 116 -1.94 1.44 10.60
C ARG A 116 -0.80 1.15 11.57
N ILE A 117 -0.93 0.08 12.34
CA ILE A 117 0.17 -0.42 13.17
C ILE A 117 1.35 -0.78 12.26
N GLY A 118 2.55 -0.34 12.61
CA GLY A 118 3.77 -0.55 11.83
C GLY A 118 3.97 0.41 10.67
N GLN A 119 3.15 1.46 10.56
CA GLN A 119 3.31 2.53 9.56
C GLN A 119 3.43 3.86 10.28
N GLY A 120 4.58 4.51 10.17
CA GLY A 120 4.87 5.77 10.82
C GLY A 120 4.53 6.99 9.96
N ILE A 121 4.71 8.17 10.54
CA ILE A 121 4.45 9.47 9.90
C ILE A 121 5.43 9.77 8.76
N GLU A 122 6.57 9.08 8.70
CA GLU A 122 7.59 9.24 7.65
C GLU A 122 7.04 9.06 6.24
N PHE A 123 6.11 8.13 6.03
CA PHE A 123 5.47 7.92 4.73
C PHE A 123 4.66 9.14 4.28
N ASP A 124 3.93 9.75 5.21
CA ASP A 124 3.19 10.97 4.93
C ASP A 124 4.12 12.15 4.67
N TYR A 125 5.17 12.26 5.46
CA TYR A 125 6.17 13.34 5.34
C TYR A 125 6.97 13.25 4.02
N CYS A 126 7.27 12.05 3.53
CA CYS A 126 7.85 11.85 2.20
C CYS A 126 6.94 12.40 1.09
N CYS A 127 5.62 12.22 1.19
CA CYS A 127 4.65 12.78 0.25
C CYS A 127 4.67 14.33 0.26
N VAL A 128 4.79 14.94 1.45
CA VAL A 128 4.91 16.40 1.60
C VAL A 128 6.15 16.94 0.90
N HIS A 129 7.32 16.33 1.16
CA HIS A 129 8.56 16.74 0.51
C HIS A 129 8.55 16.54 -1.01
N ALA A 130 7.95 15.46 -1.49
CA ALA A 130 7.76 15.25 -2.92
C ALA A 130 6.89 16.34 -3.55
N SER A 131 5.81 16.76 -2.88
CA SER A 131 4.96 17.84 -3.33
C SER A 131 5.73 19.15 -3.45
N PHE A 132 6.54 19.50 -2.46
CA PHE A 132 7.34 20.73 -2.49
C PHE A 132 8.41 20.69 -3.60
N ALA A 133 9.12 19.57 -3.74
CA ALA A 133 10.12 19.41 -4.80
C ALA A 133 9.53 19.52 -6.21
N LEU A 134 8.35 18.95 -6.42
CA LEU A 134 7.63 19.03 -7.70
C LEU A 134 7.16 20.44 -8.01
N ARG A 135 6.63 21.17 -7.02
CA ARG A 135 6.26 22.58 -7.20
C ARG A 135 7.49 23.44 -7.55
N ASP A 136 8.62 23.21 -6.89
CA ASP A 136 9.88 23.91 -7.21
C ASP A 136 10.37 23.60 -8.63
N ALA A 137 10.05 22.40 -9.16
CA ALA A 137 10.32 21.99 -10.52
C ALA A 137 9.29 22.49 -11.55
N GLY A 138 8.24 23.19 -11.13
CA GLY A 138 7.23 23.80 -12.00
C GLY A 138 6.04 22.93 -12.32
N TYR A 139 5.77 21.87 -11.54
CA TYR A 139 4.57 21.06 -11.62
C TYR A 139 3.52 21.52 -10.60
N ASP A 140 2.26 21.39 -10.96
CA ASP A 140 1.18 21.36 -9.97
C ASP A 140 1.15 19.97 -9.32
N THR A 141 0.82 19.92 -8.03
CA THR A 141 0.74 18.66 -7.29
C THR A 141 -0.69 18.36 -6.87
N VAL A 142 -1.08 17.11 -7.05
CA VAL A 142 -2.40 16.59 -6.67
C VAL A 142 -2.21 15.50 -5.63
N MET A 143 -2.59 15.77 -4.40
CA MET A 143 -2.55 14.78 -3.32
C MET A 143 -3.86 13.98 -3.30
N VAL A 144 -3.77 12.66 -3.16
CA VAL A 144 -4.92 11.79 -2.93
C VAL A 144 -4.69 11.09 -1.58
N ASN A 145 -5.49 11.42 -0.59
CA ASN A 145 -5.40 10.82 0.75
C ASN A 145 -6.74 10.86 1.47
N CYS A 146 -7.06 9.83 2.23
CA CYS A 146 -8.29 9.74 3.01
C CYS A 146 -8.13 10.08 4.51
N ASN A 147 -6.92 10.37 4.97
CA ASN A 147 -6.66 10.74 6.36
C ASN A 147 -6.64 12.28 6.48
N PRO A 148 -7.62 12.91 7.14
CA PRO A 148 -7.66 14.36 7.27
C PRO A 148 -6.75 14.90 8.39
N GLU A 149 -6.18 14.03 9.22
CA GLU A 149 -5.37 14.35 10.40
C GLU A 149 -3.88 14.09 10.15
N THR A 150 -3.37 14.54 9.01
CA THR A 150 -1.96 14.32 8.65
C THR A 150 -1.41 15.49 7.83
N VAL A 151 -0.07 15.64 7.79
CA VAL A 151 0.60 16.80 7.20
C VAL A 151 0.41 16.88 5.68
N SER A 152 0.33 15.75 4.97
CA SER A 152 0.10 15.75 3.52
C SER A 152 -1.27 16.32 3.13
N THR A 153 -2.20 16.39 4.07
CA THR A 153 -3.54 16.94 3.86
C THR A 153 -3.71 18.38 4.35
N ASP A 154 -2.63 19.03 4.76
CA ASP A 154 -2.64 20.46 5.08
C ASP A 154 -2.88 21.29 3.81
N TYR A 155 -3.59 22.42 3.97
CA TYR A 155 -4.07 23.26 2.87
C TYR A 155 -2.96 23.86 1.98
N ASP A 156 -1.74 23.93 2.47
CA ASP A 156 -0.59 24.52 1.78
C ASP A 156 0.40 23.46 1.22
N THR A 157 0.11 22.18 1.37
CA THR A 157 1.00 21.08 0.95
C THR A 157 0.93 20.85 -0.55
N SER A 158 -0.26 20.82 -1.15
CA SER A 158 -0.45 20.52 -2.57
C SER A 158 -1.36 21.54 -3.25
N SER A 159 -1.31 21.59 -4.58
CA SER A 159 -2.19 22.48 -5.38
C SER A 159 -3.65 22.04 -5.31
N ARG A 160 -3.87 20.71 -5.23
CA ARG A 160 -5.18 20.08 -5.03
C ARG A 160 -5.04 18.88 -4.12
N LEU A 161 -6.08 18.63 -3.33
CA LEU A 161 -6.18 17.47 -2.47
C LEU A 161 -7.55 16.82 -2.62
N TYR A 162 -7.55 15.53 -2.94
CA TYR A 162 -8.75 14.71 -2.98
C TYR A 162 -8.84 13.87 -1.72
N PHE A 163 -9.89 14.11 -0.93
CA PHE A 163 -10.22 13.27 0.22
C PHE A 163 -10.94 12.00 -0.25
N GLU A 164 -10.17 11.10 -0.83
CA GLU A 164 -10.69 9.86 -1.41
C GLU A 164 -9.99 8.64 -0.82
N PRO A 165 -10.68 7.50 -0.75
CA PRO A 165 -10.06 6.24 -0.43
C PRO A 165 -8.97 5.89 -1.46
N LEU A 166 -7.91 5.22 -1.00
CA LEU A 166 -6.87 4.72 -1.89
C LEU A 166 -7.28 3.34 -2.44
N THR A 167 -8.39 3.31 -3.18
CA THR A 167 -8.85 2.15 -3.94
C THR A 167 -8.58 2.35 -5.43
N LEU A 168 -8.58 1.27 -6.20
CA LEU A 168 -8.38 1.35 -7.64
C LEU A 168 -9.45 2.23 -8.30
N GLU A 169 -10.72 2.05 -7.93
CA GLU A 169 -11.85 2.82 -8.44
C GLU A 169 -11.66 4.33 -8.23
N ASP A 170 -11.35 4.72 -6.99
CA ASP A 170 -11.27 6.13 -6.61
C ASP A 170 -10.05 6.81 -7.22
N VAL A 171 -8.88 6.15 -7.18
CA VAL A 171 -7.64 6.68 -7.77
C VAL A 171 -7.75 6.83 -9.28
N GLN A 172 -8.29 5.82 -9.99
CA GLN A 172 -8.53 5.93 -11.43
C GLN A 172 -9.51 7.05 -11.76
N SER A 173 -10.53 7.25 -10.93
CA SER A 173 -11.52 8.32 -11.15
C SER A 173 -10.91 9.71 -10.94
N VAL A 174 -9.99 9.88 -10.00
CA VAL A 174 -9.22 11.13 -9.84
C VAL A 174 -8.29 11.36 -11.03
N ILE A 175 -7.59 10.32 -11.51
CA ILE A 175 -6.73 10.41 -12.70
C ILE A 175 -7.55 10.84 -13.92
N ASP A 176 -8.73 10.26 -14.13
CA ASP A 176 -9.62 10.62 -15.24
C ASP A 176 -10.05 12.10 -15.15
N ALA A 177 -10.52 12.53 -13.96
CA ALA A 177 -10.96 13.91 -13.75
C ALA A 177 -9.82 14.93 -13.94
N GLU A 178 -8.63 14.63 -13.46
CA GLU A 178 -7.46 15.49 -13.66
C GLU A 178 -6.99 15.49 -15.12
N SER A 179 -7.10 14.36 -15.82
CA SER A 179 -6.76 14.25 -17.25
C SER A 179 -7.74 15.03 -18.14
N GLU A 180 -9.01 15.09 -17.75
CA GLU A 180 -10.00 15.95 -18.44
C GLU A 180 -9.73 17.44 -18.18
N ALA A 181 -9.22 17.79 -17.00
CA ALA A 181 -8.92 19.16 -16.60
C ALA A 181 -7.57 19.68 -17.14
N GLY A 182 -6.70 18.81 -17.68
CA GLY A 182 -5.42 19.19 -18.31
C GLY A 182 -4.35 18.10 -18.23
N PRO A 183 -3.07 18.41 -18.50
CA PRO A 183 -2.04 17.40 -18.63
C PRO A 183 -1.67 16.76 -17.27
N VAL A 184 -1.74 15.44 -17.19
CA VAL A 184 -1.21 14.64 -16.09
C VAL A 184 0.16 14.09 -16.51
N ALA A 185 1.22 14.47 -15.77
CA ALA A 185 2.58 14.04 -16.04
C ALA A 185 2.88 12.65 -15.48
N GLY A 186 2.17 12.25 -14.43
CA GLY A 186 2.29 10.92 -13.83
C GLY A 186 1.79 10.82 -12.40
N VAL A 187 2.00 9.64 -11.82
CA VAL A 187 1.53 9.25 -10.48
C VAL A 187 2.67 8.67 -9.67
N ILE A 188 2.89 9.16 -8.46
CA ILE A 188 3.84 8.62 -7.48
C ILE A 188 3.07 7.69 -6.54
N VAL A 189 3.45 6.41 -6.51
CA VAL A 189 2.83 5.36 -5.70
C VAL A 189 3.71 4.87 -4.55
N SER A 190 5.00 5.20 -4.56
CA SER A 190 6.00 4.57 -3.70
C SER A 190 6.27 5.28 -2.38
N LEU A 191 5.73 6.48 -2.16
CA LEU A 191 6.03 7.29 -0.96
C LEU A 191 5.02 7.10 0.16
N GLY A 192 3.78 6.73 -0.14
CA GLY A 192 2.71 6.56 0.84
C GLY A 192 2.67 5.21 1.56
N GLY A 193 3.72 4.40 1.46
CA GLY A 193 3.80 3.07 2.06
C GLY A 193 3.01 2.00 1.28
N GLN A 194 2.65 0.93 1.97
CA GLN A 194 2.08 -0.29 1.37
C GLN A 194 0.71 -0.10 0.70
N THR A 195 -0.08 0.88 1.13
CA THR A 195 -1.44 1.07 0.58
C THR A 195 -1.41 1.51 -0.88
N PRO A 196 -0.76 2.63 -1.24
CA PRO A 196 -0.66 3.05 -2.63
C PRO A 196 0.24 2.13 -3.47
N LEU A 197 1.26 1.53 -2.85
CA LEU A 197 2.18 0.63 -3.55
C LEU A 197 1.46 -0.57 -4.17
N LYS A 198 0.44 -1.11 -3.51
CA LYS A 198 -0.38 -2.21 -4.02
C LYS A 198 -1.18 -1.86 -5.28
N LEU A 199 -1.41 -0.58 -5.53
CA LEU A 199 -2.13 -0.13 -6.72
C LEU A 199 -1.24 -0.02 -7.95
N ALA A 200 0.09 -0.06 -7.79
CA ALA A 200 1.04 0.16 -8.87
C ALA A 200 0.83 -0.78 -10.06
N GLY A 201 0.50 -2.06 -9.80
CA GLY A 201 0.26 -3.06 -10.83
C GLY A 201 -1.06 -2.92 -11.60
N ASP A 202 -2.02 -2.17 -11.05
CA ASP A 202 -3.36 -2.00 -11.59
C ASP A 202 -3.55 -0.63 -12.30
N LEU A 203 -2.60 0.28 -12.11
CA LEU A 203 -2.59 1.58 -12.76
C LEU A 203 -1.84 1.52 -14.12
N PRO A 204 -2.12 2.44 -15.07
CA PRO A 204 -1.37 2.51 -16.33
C PRO A 204 0.14 2.70 -16.05
N GLU A 205 0.96 1.76 -16.55
CA GLU A 205 2.41 1.76 -16.30
C GLU A 205 3.08 3.04 -16.77
N GLU A 206 2.60 3.62 -17.88
CA GLU A 206 3.11 4.87 -18.46
C GLU A 206 2.91 6.09 -17.57
N LEU A 207 2.00 6.02 -16.59
CA LEU A 207 1.76 7.08 -15.63
C LEU A 207 2.60 6.92 -14.36
N ILE A 208 3.17 5.73 -14.09
CA ILE A 208 3.91 5.50 -12.85
C ILE A 208 5.26 6.20 -12.90
N LEU A 209 5.47 7.13 -11.97
CA LEU A 209 6.74 7.82 -11.77
C LEU A 209 7.54 7.13 -10.66
N GLY A 210 8.80 6.83 -10.95
CA GLY A 210 9.69 6.12 -10.04
C GLY A 210 9.98 4.69 -10.47
N THR A 211 10.13 3.80 -9.51
CA THR A 211 10.39 2.37 -9.73
C THR A 211 9.21 1.70 -10.43
N SER A 212 9.47 0.85 -11.44
CA SER A 212 8.41 0.22 -12.23
C SER A 212 7.56 -0.76 -11.41
N PRO A 213 6.28 -0.96 -11.75
CA PRO A 213 5.43 -1.96 -11.10
C PRO A 213 6.04 -3.37 -11.15
N ALA A 214 6.70 -3.73 -12.25
CA ALA A 214 7.37 -5.03 -12.39
C ALA A 214 8.54 -5.22 -11.40
N SER A 215 9.29 -4.15 -11.13
CA SER A 215 10.37 -4.17 -10.14
C SER A 215 9.85 -4.20 -8.71
N ILE A 216 8.75 -3.49 -8.45
CA ILE A 216 8.05 -3.53 -7.15
C ILE A 216 7.57 -4.95 -6.88
N ASP A 217 6.87 -5.58 -7.82
CA ASP A 217 6.37 -6.94 -7.71
C ASP A 217 7.52 -7.96 -7.54
N LEU A 218 8.66 -7.76 -8.23
CA LEU A 218 9.85 -8.58 -8.06
C LEU A 218 10.42 -8.51 -6.64
N ALA A 219 10.36 -7.34 -6.00
CA ALA A 219 10.82 -7.15 -4.62
C ALA A 219 9.82 -7.70 -3.59
N GLU A 220 8.52 -7.62 -3.86
CA GLU A 220 7.45 -8.07 -2.97
C GLU A 220 7.24 -9.60 -3.02
N ASP A 221 7.42 -10.24 -4.19
CA ASP A 221 7.28 -11.69 -4.34
C ASP A 221 8.50 -12.42 -3.77
N ARG A 222 8.29 -13.18 -2.69
CA ARG A 222 9.35 -13.89 -1.98
C ARG A 222 10.16 -14.86 -2.86
N ASN A 223 9.51 -15.57 -3.77
CA ASN A 223 10.20 -16.55 -4.61
C ASN A 223 11.06 -15.85 -5.67
N ARG A 224 10.52 -14.80 -6.29
CA ARG A 224 11.23 -13.96 -7.25
C ARG A 224 12.39 -13.22 -6.59
N TRP A 225 12.15 -12.67 -5.39
CA TRP A 225 13.19 -12.05 -4.57
C TRP A 225 14.30 -13.04 -4.20
N GLY A 226 13.94 -14.24 -3.73
CA GLY A 226 14.92 -15.29 -3.43
C GLY A 226 15.75 -15.69 -4.63
N ALA A 227 15.14 -15.82 -5.81
CA ALA A 227 15.84 -16.09 -7.05
C ALA A 227 16.77 -14.93 -7.47
N LEU A 228 16.36 -13.70 -7.24
CA LEU A 228 17.18 -12.50 -7.47
C LEU A 228 18.43 -12.52 -6.57
N CYS A 229 18.25 -12.70 -5.26
CA CYS A 229 19.37 -12.75 -4.31
C CYS A 229 20.35 -13.89 -4.63
N ALA A 230 19.83 -15.07 -4.99
CA ALA A 230 20.68 -16.18 -5.43
C ALA A 230 21.51 -15.85 -6.68
N ARG A 231 20.91 -15.18 -7.67
CA ARG A 231 21.61 -14.70 -8.88
C ARG A 231 22.68 -13.65 -8.55
N LEU A 232 22.38 -12.80 -7.56
CA LEU A 232 23.31 -11.78 -7.07
C LEU A 232 24.33 -12.34 -6.07
N GLU A 233 24.28 -13.63 -5.72
CA GLU A 233 25.13 -14.24 -4.69
C GLU A 233 25.04 -13.49 -3.34
N ILE A 234 23.86 -12.99 -3.02
CA ILE A 234 23.55 -12.32 -1.74
C ILE A 234 22.92 -13.35 -0.82
N PRO A 235 23.51 -13.61 0.35
CA PRO A 235 23.00 -14.61 1.27
C PRO A 235 21.66 -14.18 1.87
N GLN A 236 20.78 -15.14 2.05
CA GLN A 236 19.49 -14.96 2.76
C GLN A 236 19.34 -16.04 3.83
N PRO A 237 18.61 -15.78 4.92
CA PRO A 237 18.19 -16.84 5.82
C PRO A 237 17.46 -17.93 5.04
N PRO A 238 17.83 -19.21 5.20
CA PRO A 238 17.11 -20.28 4.54
C PRO A 238 15.67 -20.32 5.05
N GLY A 239 14.72 -20.51 4.14
CA GLY A 239 13.30 -20.50 4.48
C GLY A 239 12.45 -21.19 3.43
N GLY A 240 11.15 -21.08 3.61
CA GLY A 240 10.16 -21.61 2.68
C GLY A 240 8.76 -21.11 3.01
N THR A 241 7.82 -21.50 2.17
CA THR A 241 6.40 -21.21 2.34
C THR A 241 5.62 -22.50 2.58
N ALA A 242 4.58 -22.44 3.40
CA ALA A 242 3.72 -23.56 3.67
C ALA A 242 2.24 -23.12 3.73
N THR A 243 1.35 -23.98 3.22
CA THR A 243 -0.11 -23.83 3.34
C THR A 243 -0.73 -24.88 4.26
N THR A 244 0.10 -25.83 4.73
CA THR A 244 -0.29 -26.91 5.65
C THR A 244 0.76 -27.07 6.74
N LEU A 245 0.39 -27.60 7.89
CA LEU A 245 1.32 -27.88 8.99
C LEU A 245 2.42 -28.88 8.58
N GLU A 246 2.05 -29.89 7.78
CA GLU A 246 3.01 -30.87 7.25
C GLU A 246 4.05 -30.16 6.35
N GLY A 247 3.61 -29.27 5.47
CA GLY A 247 4.51 -28.49 4.64
C GLY A 247 5.42 -27.58 5.49
N ALA A 248 4.92 -27.01 6.57
CA ALA A 248 5.75 -26.23 7.50
C ALA A 248 6.81 -27.09 8.19
N ARG A 249 6.47 -28.34 8.60
CA ARG A 249 7.43 -29.31 9.13
C ARG A 249 8.52 -29.70 8.12
N GLU A 250 8.16 -29.93 6.87
CA GLU A 250 9.16 -30.21 5.83
C GLU A 250 10.14 -29.04 5.64
N VAL A 251 9.65 -27.81 5.77
CA VAL A 251 10.51 -26.62 5.75
C VAL A 251 11.43 -26.60 6.99
N THR A 252 10.91 -26.77 8.19
CA THR A 252 11.70 -26.74 9.43
C THR A 252 12.71 -27.91 9.52
N GLU A 253 12.38 -29.09 9.02
CA GLU A 253 13.34 -30.21 8.89
C GLU A 253 14.55 -29.84 8.02
N ARG A 254 14.32 -29.05 6.97
CA ARG A 254 15.38 -28.60 6.04
C ARG A 254 16.21 -27.46 6.62
N ILE A 255 15.57 -26.46 7.25
CA ILE A 255 16.26 -25.24 7.71
C ILE A 255 16.74 -25.34 9.16
N GLY A 256 16.17 -26.25 9.96
CA GLY A 256 16.42 -26.41 11.41
C GLY A 256 15.70 -25.39 12.27
N TYR A 257 15.74 -25.59 13.59
CA TYR A 257 15.26 -24.70 14.61
C TYR A 257 16.38 -23.84 15.22
N PRO A 258 16.10 -22.63 15.80
CA PRO A 258 14.79 -22.00 15.85
C PRO A 258 14.35 -21.47 14.49
N ALA A 259 13.04 -21.42 14.27
CA ALA A 259 12.46 -20.89 13.06
C ALA A 259 11.45 -19.78 13.38
N LEU A 260 11.35 -18.79 12.49
CA LEU A 260 10.36 -17.73 12.55
C LEU A 260 9.18 -18.11 11.64
N VAL A 261 7.98 -18.14 12.24
CA VAL A 261 6.73 -18.43 11.53
C VAL A 261 5.91 -17.16 11.47
N ARG A 262 5.49 -16.76 10.26
CA ARG A 262 4.72 -15.53 10.04
C ARG A 262 3.77 -15.65 8.86
N PRO A 263 2.58 -15.01 8.89
CA PRO A 263 1.73 -14.88 7.71
C PRO A 263 2.40 -14.03 6.61
N SER A 264 2.10 -14.30 5.34
CA SER A 264 2.69 -13.56 4.21
C SER A 264 2.29 -12.08 4.13
N TYR A 265 1.16 -11.70 4.73
CA TYR A 265 0.55 -10.37 4.55
C TYR A 265 0.23 -9.68 5.88
N VAL A 266 1.14 -9.72 6.83
CA VAL A 266 0.95 -9.04 8.13
C VAL A 266 1.96 -7.92 8.28
N LEU A 267 1.46 -6.73 8.67
CA LEU A 267 2.26 -5.56 8.99
C LEU A 267 2.48 -5.48 10.51
N GLY A 268 3.64 -4.96 10.92
CA GLY A 268 3.94 -4.64 12.31
C GLY A 268 4.17 -5.83 13.21
N GLY A 269 4.73 -6.94 12.70
CA GLY A 269 5.12 -8.09 13.53
C GLY A 269 3.97 -8.88 14.15
N ARG A 270 2.72 -8.55 13.84
CA ARG A 270 1.55 -9.24 14.37
C ARG A 270 1.53 -10.70 13.93
N ALA A 271 1.24 -11.60 14.87
CA ALA A 271 1.19 -13.05 14.64
C ALA A 271 2.50 -13.65 14.09
N MET A 272 3.66 -13.03 14.39
CA MET A 272 4.97 -13.66 14.23
C MET A 272 5.34 -14.41 15.49
N GLU A 273 5.84 -15.64 15.35
CA GLU A 273 6.24 -16.47 16.48
C GLU A 273 7.55 -17.19 16.16
N ILE A 274 8.49 -17.16 17.12
CA ILE A 274 9.72 -17.95 17.07
C ILE A 274 9.40 -19.31 17.67
N VAL A 275 9.65 -20.36 16.91
CA VAL A 275 9.40 -21.75 17.31
C VAL A 275 10.71 -22.49 17.46
N TYR A 276 10.83 -23.29 18.52
CA TYR A 276 12.07 -23.97 18.89
C TYR A 276 12.00 -25.48 18.63
N ASP A 277 10.80 -26.02 18.41
CA ASP A 277 10.55 -27.42 18.12
C ASP A 277 9.21 -27.62 17.37
N ASP A 278 8.90 -28.89 17.08
CA ASP A 278 7.68 -29.29 16.36
C ASP A 278 6.39 -29.03 17.16
N ASP A 279 6.44 -29.05 18.49
CA ASP A 279 5.29 -28.79 19.35
C ASP A 279 4.98 -27.29 19.36
N ASP A 280 6.00 -26.45 19.40
CA ASP A 280 5.89 -25.00 19.24
C ASP A 280 5.32 -24.64 17.87
N LEU A 281 5.85 -25.27 16.81
CA LEU A 281 5.37 -25.07 15.43
C LEU A 281 3.87 -25.42 15.29
N ALA A 282 3.44 -26.55 15.86
CA ALA A 282 2.05 -26.96 15.80
C ALA A 282 1.12 -26.00 16.57
N ARG A 283 1.60 -25.44 17.67
CA ARG A 283 0.87 -24.44 18.45
C ARG A 283 0.74 -23.12 17.69
N ALA A 284 1.84 -22.60 17.15
CA ALA A 284 1.86 -21.38 16.35
C ALA A 284 0.96 -21.52 15.11
N TRP A 285 1.03 -22.66 14.41
CA TRP A 285 0.17 -22.95 13.28
C TRP A 285 -1.32 -22.91 13.63
N SER A 286 -1.69 -23.51 14.76
CA SER A 286 -3.07 -23.54 15.22
C SER A 286 -3.59 -22.13 15.55
N ALA A 287 -2.76 -21.29 16.14
CA ALA A 287 -3.09 -19.89 16.43
C ALA A 287 -3.29 -19.09 15.11
N LEU A 288 -2.41 -19.24 14.15
CA LEU A 288 -2.53 -18.60 12.83
C LEU A 288 -3.77 -19.04 12.06
N ALA A 289 -4.10 -20.34 12.11
CA ALA A 289 -5.31 -20.88 11.47
C ALA A 289 -6.58 -20.31 12.11
N LEU A 290 -6.59 -20.13 13.43
CA LEU A 290 -7.72 -19.54 14.15
C LEU A 290 -7.88 -18.05 13.82
N GLU A 291 -6.80 -17.26 13.82
CA GLU A 291 -6.83 -15.85 13.47
C GLU A 291 -7.25 -15.65 12.00
N GLY A 292 -6.72 -16.45 11.08
CA GLY A 292 -7.09 -16.42 9.67
C GLY A 292 -8.58 -16.76 9.41
N SER A 293 -9.18 -17.63 10.24
CA SER A 293 -10.61 -17.96 10.16
C SER A 293 -11.53 -16.87 10.72
N LEU A 294 -11.04 -16.04 11.64
CA LEU A 294 -11.76 -14.94 12.28
C LEU A 294 -11.55 -13.60 11.54
N GLY A 295 -10.51 -13.50 10.72
CA GLY A 295 -10.16 -12.27 10.01
C GLY A 295 -11.00 -12.07 8.74
N ARG A 296 -11.21 -10.79 8.37
CA ARG A 296 -11.88 -10.38 7.12
C ARG A 296 -11.11 -10.77 5.85
N GLU A 297 -9.89 -11.27 5.97
CA GLU A 297 -8.95 -11.50 4.86
C GLU A 297 -8.94 -12.95 4.35
N GLY A 298 -9.78 -13.84 4.88
CA GLY A 298 -9.85 -15.26 4.47
C GLY A 298 -8.69 -16.09 5.05
N GLY A 299 -8.87 -17.41 5.11
CA GLY A 299 -7.90 -18.35 5.66
C GLY A 299 -6.65 -18.55 4.80
N LEU A 300 -5.77 -19.45 5.23
CA LEU A 300 -4.57 -19.86 4.50
C LEU A 300 -4.92 -20.39 3.11
N SER A 301 -4.22 -19.93 2.09
CA SER A 301 -4.40 -20.36 0.69
C SER A 301 -3.05 -20.37 -0.04
N ALA A 302 -3.04 -20.84 -1.28
CA ALA A 302 -1.85 -20.80 -2.12
C ALA A 302 -1.32 -19.36 -2.31
N ASP A 303 -2.23 -18.40 -2.38
CA ASP A 303 -1.91 -16.97 -2.53
C ASP A 303 -1.58 -16.30 -1.18
N ARG A 304 -1.82 -17.00 -0.06
CA ARG A 304 -1.58 -16.52 1.31
C ARG A 304 -0.92 -17.61 2.15
N PRO A 305 0.29 -18.05 1.81
CA PRO A 305 1.01 -19.03 2.59
C PRO A 305 1.55 -18.43 3.90
N VAL A 306 1.91 -19.32 4.83
CA VAL A 306 2.74 -18.99 5.98
C VAL A 306 4.20 -19.03 5.54
N LEU A 307 4.98 -18.04 5.96
CA LEU A 307 6.42 -18.01 5.80
C LEU A 307 7.08 -18.69 6.99
N VAL A 308 8.05 -19.56 6.71
CA VAL A 308 8.84 -20.25 7.74
C VAL A 308 10.31 -20.04 7.41
N ASP A 309 10.99 -19.22 8.21
CA ASP A 309 12.37 -18.82 7.99
C ASP A 309 13.26 -19.28 9.15
N ARG A 310 14.54 -19.59 8.86
CA ARG A 310 15.52 -19.78 9.92
C ARG A 310 15.65 -18.50 10.73
N PHE A 311 15.40 -18.57 12.03
CA PHE A 311 15.65 -17.45 12.92
C PHE A 311 17.14 -17.36 13.26
N LEU A 312 17.70 -16.16 13.13
CA LEU A 312 19.10 -15.89 13.41
C LEU A 312 19.23 -15.29 14.80
N GLU A 313 19.41 -16.16 15.81
CA GLU A 313 19.66 -15.72 17.18
C GLU A 313 20.95 -14.89 17.27
N ASP A 314 20.97 -13.90 18.13
CA ASP A 314 22.11 -13.00 18.37
C ASP A 314 22.61 -12.26 17.11
N ALA A 315 21.74 -12.06 16.13
CA ALA A 315 22.06 -11.26 14.96
C ALA A 315 21.78 -9.78 15.24
N THR A 316 22.61 -8.92 14.68
CA THR A 316 22.38 -7.46 14.65
C THR A 316 21.58 -7.11 13.40
N GLU A 317 20.44 -6.45 13.55
CA GLU A 317 19.66 -5.95 12.43
C GLU A 317 20.22 -4.61 11.95
N VAL A 318 20.20 -4.42 10.64
CA VAL A 318 20.77 -3.22 9.98
C VAL A 318 19.83 -2.79 8.88
N ASP A 319 19.36 -1.55 8.95
CA ASP A 319 18.62 -0.90 7.87
C ASP A 319 19.56 -0.04 7.02
N VAL A 320 19.41 -0.11 5.71
CA VAL A 320 20.15 0.73 4.78
C VAL A 320 19.20 1.49 3.89
N ASP A 321 19.24 2.81 3.96
CA ASP A 321 18.54 3.68 3.04
C ASP A 321 19.46 4.13 1.91
N ALA A 322 18.97 4.02 0.68
CA ALA A 322 19.68 4.46 -0.51
C ALA A 322 18.75 5.15 -1.51
N ILE A 323 19.34 5.95 -2.37
CA ILE A 323 18.67 6.60 -3.50
C ILE A 323 19.39 6.16 -4.77
N ARG A 324 18.62 5.77 -5.80
CA ARG A 324 19.14 5.57 -7.15
C ARG A 324 18.40 6.48 -8.12
N ASP A 325 19.15 7.20 -8.96
CA ASP A 325 18.60 8.12 -9.93
C ASP A 325 18.35 7.44 -11.30
N HIS A 326 17.84 8.23 -12.25
CA HIS A 326 17.56 7.78 -13.62
C HIS A 326 18.83 7.51 -14.44
N THR A 327 20.01 7.99 -14.01
CA THR A 327 21.30 7.71 -14.65
C THR A 327 21.91 6.39 -14.20
N GLY A 328 21.38 5.83 -13.10
CA GLY A 328 21.85 4.61 -12.48
C GLY A 328 22.85 4.84 -11.33
N GLU A 329 23.11 6.11 -10.96
CA GLU A 329 23.93 6.43 -9.79
C GLU A 329 23.20 6.03 -8.51
N VAL A 330 23.89 5.29 -7.63
CA VAL A 330 23.39 4.87 -6.31
C VAL A 330 24.13 5.62 -5.22
N ILE A 331 23.39 6.25 -4.33
CA ILE A 331 23.93 6.94 -3.15
C ILE A 331 23.36 6.26 -1.90
N ILE A 332 24.23 5.75 -1.06
CA ILE A 332 23.87 5.25 0.26
C ILE A 332 23.60 6.44 1.16
N GLY A 333 22.36 6.61 1.60
CA GLY A 333 21.95 7.70 2.49
C GLY A 333 22.36 7.44 3.92
N GLY A 334 22.33 6.20 4.37
CA GLY A 334 22.76 5.81 5.71
C GLY A 334 22.68 4.30 5.93
N VAL A 335 23.56 3.83 6.81
CA VAL A 335 23.53 2.47 7.36
C VAL A 335 23.22 2.60 8.85
N MET A 336 22.10 2.06 9.29
CA MET A 336 21.55 2.19 10.64
C MET A 336 21.62 0.86 11.35
N GLU A 337 22.40 0.81 12.44
CA GLU A 337 22.50 -0.38 13.29
C GLU A 337 21.43 -0.33 14.37
N HIS A 338 20.63 -1.40 14.50
CA HIS A 338 19.62 -1.53 15.54
C HIS A 338 20.24 -1.86 16.88
N VAL A 339 19.69 -1.26 17.94
CA VAL A 339 20.10 -1.53 19.33
C VAL A 339 19.40 -2.76 19.88
N GLU A 340 18.14 -2.97 19.49
CA GLU A 340 17.34 -4.13 19.85
C GLU A 340 17.77 -5.36 19.05
N GLU A 341 17.47 -6.54 19.58
CA GLU A 341 17.73 -7.82 18.91
C GLU A 341 16.99 -7.94 17.58
N ALA A 342 17.60 -8.63 16.61
CA ALA A 342 16.96 -8.88 15.31
C ALA A 342 15.60 -9.58 15.48
N GLY A 343 14.60 -9.08 14.75
CA GLY A 343 13.21 -9.54 14.82
C GLY A 343 12.29 -8.61 15.61
N VAL A 344 12.81 -7.59 16.29
CA VAL A 344 12.01 -6.47 16.79
C VAL A 344 11.67 -5.56 15.59
N HIS A 345 10.42 -5.14 15.47
CA HIS A 345 10.01 -4.27 14.38
C HIS A 345 10.84 -2.99 14.34
N SER A 346 11.30 -2.56 13.17
CA SER A 346 12.20 -1.40 13.02
C SER A 346 11.61 -0.11 13.59
N GLY A 347 10.30 0.08 13.53
CA GLY A 347 9.61 1.23 14.15
C GLY A 347 9.64 1.24 15.68
N ASP A 348 9.93 0.10 16.31
CA ASP A 348 10.02 -0.07 17.76
C ASP A 348 11.49 -0.19 18.26
N SER A 349 12.45 -0.10 17.35
CA SER A 349 13.89 -0.22 17.63
C SER A 349 14.56 1.15 17.63
N ALA A 350 15.49 1.35 18.55
CA ALA A 350 16.44 2.46 18.48
C ALA A 350 17.54 2.15 17.45
N CYS A 351 17.92 3.12 16.64
CA CYS A 351 18.97 2.96 15.64
C CYS A 351 20.16 3.87 15.93
N VAL A 352 21.36 3.38 15.64
CA VAL A 352 22.62 4.14 15.74
C VAL A 352 23.16 4.44 14.34
N LEU A 353 23.40 5.69 14.07
CA LEU A 353 23.97 6.18 12.81
C LEU A 353 25.16 7.13 13.13
N PRO A 354 26.38 6.89 12.68
CA PRO A 354 26.83 5.68 11.95
C PRO A 354 26.85 4.43 12.83
N PRO A 355 26.88 3.21 12.24
CA PRO A 355 26.99 1.96 12.97
C PRO A 355 28.14 1.94 13.98
N HIS A 356 27.91 1.31 15.14
CA HIS A 356 28.85 1.35 16.24
C HIS A 356 29.62 0.02 16.43
N THR A 357 28.96 -1.12 16.21
CA THR A 357 29.57 -2.44 16.46
C THR A 357 30.04 -3.13 15.19
N LEU A 358 29.55 -2.71 14.02
CA LEU A 358 29.87 -3.34 12.75
C LEU A 358 31.30 -3.01 12.28
N SER A 359 32.00 -3.99 11.74
CA SER A 359 33.32 -3.80 11.17
C SER A 359 33.26 -3.01 9.85
N ALA A 360 34.35 -2.35 9.48
CA ALA A 360 34.44 -1.64 8.19
C ALA A 360 34.27 -2.58 6.99
N GLU A 361 34.75 -3.82 7.10
CA GLU A 361 34.58 -4.86 6.08
C GLU A 361 33.11 -5.25 5.93
N THR A 362 32.38 -5.42 7.03
CA THR A 362 30.94 -5.71 7.03
C THR A 362 30.15 -4.57 6.39
N LEU A 363 30.46 -3.32 6.74
CA LEU A 363 29.83 -2.15 6.16
C LEU A 363 30.03 -2.08 4.64
N THR A 364 31.26 -2.33 4.16
CA THR A 364 31.56 -2.35 2.73
C THR A 364 30.70 -3.40 2.00
N VAL A 365 30.54 -4.60 2.57
CA VAL A 365 29.72 -5.67 1.98
C VAL A 365 28.24 -5.29 1.95
N ILE A 366 27.73 -4.69 3.01
CA ILE A 366 26.35 -4.22 3.10
C ILE A 366 26.06 -3.17 2.02
N GLU A 367 26.94 -2.17 1.88
CA GLU A 367 26.80 -1.10 0.88
C GLU A 367 26.88 -1.66 -0.54
N GLU A 368 27.80 -2.63 -0.81
CA GLU A 368 27.89 -3.32 -2.09
C GLU A 368 26.62 -4.11 -2.40
N TYR A 369 26.08 -4.86 -1.44
CA TYR A 369 24.86 -5.62 -1.64
C TYR A 369 23.66 -4.69 -1.91
N THR A 370 23.52 -3.59 -1.16
CA THR A 370 22.48 -2.59 -1.37
C THR A 370 22.55 -2.01 -2.78
N THR A 371 23.75 -1.64 -3.24
CA THR A 371 23.99 -1.11 -4.59
C THR A 371 23.57 -2.12 -5.67
N ARG A 372 24.00 -3.37 -5.57
CA ARG A 372 23.67 -4.44 -6.51
C ARG A 372 22.18 -4.76 -6.55
N ILE A 373 21.49 -4.69 -5.40
CA ILE A 373 20.04 -4.85 -5.31
C ILE A 373 19.35 -3.70 -6.03
N ALA A 374 19.73 -2.44 -5.73
CA ALA A 374 19.16 -1.26 -6.34
C ALA A 374 19.31 -1.24 -7.87
N GLU A 375 20.48 -1.67 -8.37
CA GLU A 375 20.73 -1.82 -9.81
C GLU A 375 19.89 -2.94 -10.44
N ALA A 376 19.83 -4.10 -9.81
CA ALA A 376 19.12 -5.27 -10.34
C ALA A 376 17.59 -5.10 -10.37
N LEU A 377 17.05 -4.29 -9.48
CA LEU A 377 15.64 -3.88 -9.44
C LEU A 377 15.34 -2.66 -10.32
N ASP A 378 16.36 -2.07 -10.97
CA ASP A 378 16.22 -0.78 -11.67
C ASP A 378 15.45 0.26 -10.86
N VAL A 379 15.82 0.40 -9.58
CA VAL A 379 15.18 1.35 -8.66
C VAL A 379 15.31 2.76 -9.22
N LYS A 380 14.22 3.52 -9.14
CA LYS A 380 14.20 4.97 -9.41
C LYS A 380 13.59 5.68 -8.22
N GLY A 381 14.41 6.29 -7.40
CA GLY A 381 14.04 6.90 -6.14
C GLY A 381 14.62 6.17 -4.94
N LEU A 382 13.85 6.06 -3.89
CA LEU A 382 14.26 5.49 -2.60
C LEU A 382 14.21 3.96 -2.59
N ILE A 383 15.13 3.37 -1.86
CA ILE A 383 15.11 1.95 -1.48
C ILE A 383 15.61 1.80 -0.05
N ASN A 384 14.91 1.00 0.73
CA ASN A 384 15.35 0.50 2.02
C ASN A 384 15.67 -1.00 1.91
N VAL A 385 16.79 -1.43 2.46
CA VAL A 385 17.19 -2.85 2.51
C VAL A 385 17.54 -3.22 3.94
N GLN A 386 16.93 -4.28 4.45
CA GLN A 386 17.18 -4.80 5.79
C GLN A 386 18.15 -5.98 5.73
N PHE A 387 19.16 -5.95 6.58
CA PHE A 387 20.16 -7.01 6.74
C PHE A 387 20.16 -7.54 8.17
N ALA A 388 20.54 -8.80 8.32
CA ALA A 388 20.87 -9.40 9.60
C ALA A 388 22.35 -9.84 9.57
N VAL A 389 23.16 -9.30 10.47
CA VAL A 389 24.60 -9.59 10.58
C VAL A 389 24.81 -10.52 11.76
N LYS A 390 25.48 -11.67 11.49
CA LYS A 390 25.82 -12.68 12.50
C LYS A 390 27.30 -13.05 12.46
#